data_729d4aec98608c46f58105452ece23bb
#
_entry.id   729d4aec98608c46f58105452ece23bb
#
_cell.length_a   1.000
_cell.length_b   1.000
_cell.length_c   1.000
_cell.angle_alpha   90.00
_cell.angle_beta   90.00
_cell.angle_gamma   90.00
#
_symmetry.space_group_name_H-M   'P 1'
#
loop_
_entity.id
_entity.type
_entity.pdbx_description
1 polymer ?
#
loop_
_entity_poly.entity_id
_entity_poly.type
_entity_poly.pdbx_seq_one_letter_code
_entity_poly.pdbx_strand_id
1 'polypeptide(L)'
;MIWTDTFANNRQSDIFSTTLGENNARLAELNRQDIRVIVGNPPYSVGQDNANDDNQNEHYEELDGRIAATYAARTEATLKNSLYDSYIRAYRWASDRIGEKGIISFVTNAGWIDSNSADGMRKCLAEEFSAIYIYHLKGNQRTSGERSRQEGGKVFGEGSRAPVAIVFLVKNPETTEHGKIYFHAVGDYLTRDEKLAELKRNVSIAHTQVNEIVPDAHGDWLNQRDDSYARFMRVDGKKASENSIFKNYSRGVATSRDAWVYGSNKRKVLEHVANSITFYNSQVKALAANPNYEIDLDPKKMKWDRLQKNTILRGKIVEDVSVSKLYLSYYRPFFTQYLYLDRFWNNCVYQMPAIFPTCESKNLLICSSGVGSKEYSCLMVDHIPCLDFLEKTQCFPRWLPGEQTKGAEDTLDFGEPSEMPSGFSQEALPHFQAASPSFRLPS
;
A
#
# COMPACT_ATOMS: atom_id res chain seq x y z
N MET A 1 -5.76 -16.75 37.48
CA MET A 1 -6.12 -16.04 36.24
C MET A 1 -6.26 -14.57 36.57
N ILE A 2 -5.74 -13.68 35.72
CA ILE A 2 -5.83 -12.22 35.87
C ILE A 2 -6.55 -11.70 34.61
N TRP A 3 -7.54 -10.86 34.80
CA TRP A 3 -8.21 -10.17 33.70
C TRP A 3 -7.64 -8.76 33.58
N THR A 4 -7.07 -8.45 32.45
CA THR A 4 -6.44 -7.15 32.20
C THR A 4 -6.28 -6.94 30.69
N ASP A 5 -6.25 -5.68 30.25
CA ASP A 5 -5.69 -5.34 28.96
C ASP A 5 -4.16 -5.38 29.06
N THR A 6 -3.55 -6.25 28.24
CA THR A 6 -2.10 -6.50 28.26
C THR A 6 -1.29 -5.26 27.89
N PHE A 7 -1.83 -4.38 27.06
CA PHE A 7 -1.13 -3.20 26.53
C PHE A 7 -1.38 -1.93 27.35
N ALA A 8 -2.45 -1.90 28.12
CA ALA A 8 -2.73 -0.81 29.02
C ALA A 8 -1.83 -0.92 30.26
N ASN A 9 -0.89 -0.01 30.41
CA ASN A 9 -0.15 0.10 31.66
C ASN A 9 -1.09 0.59 32.75
N ASN A 10 -1.63 -0.28 33.56
CA ASN A 10 -2.30 -0.18 34.84
C ASN A 10 -2.76 1.19 35.39
N ARG A 11 -2.99 2.16 34.53
CA ARG A 11 -3.57 3.46 34.89
C ARG A 11 -5.09 3.50 34.76
N GLN A 12 -5.76 2.36 34.55
CA GLN A 12 -7.19 2.29 34.79
C GLN A 12 -7.43 2.30 36.31
N SER A 13 -7.15 3.46 36.88
CA SER A 13 -7.61 3.83 38.22
C SER A 13 -9.13 3.99 38.16
N ASP A 14 -9.79 3.45 39.16
CA ASP A 14 -10.85 4.01 39.95
C ASP A 14 -12.31 3.63 39.67
N ILE A 15 -12.77 3.27 38.50
CA ILE A 15 -14.20 2.92 38.36
C ILE A 15 -14.49 1.46 38.77
N PHE A 16 -13.52 0.56 38.67
CA PHE A 16 -13.65 -0.86 39.04
C PHE A 16 -12.77 -1.29 40.24
N SER A 17 -12.12 -0.36 40.90
CA SER A 17 -11.19 -0.67 42.00
C SER A 17 -11.86 -1.43 43.15
N THR A 18 -13.11 -1.13 43.48
CA THR A 18 -13.87 -1.80 44.52
C THR A 18 -14.40 -3.17 44.13
N THR A 19 -14.70 -3.39 42.83
CA THR A 19 -15.31 -4.64 42.35
C THR A 19 -14.26 -5.69 41.98
N LEU A 20 -13.04 -5.27 41.58
CA LEU A 20 -11.96 -6.13 41.12
C LEU A 20 -10.71 -6.07 42.01
N GLY A 21 -10.85 -5.74 43.28
CA GLY A 21 -9.74 -5.53 44.22
C GLY A 21 -8.73 -6.68 44.26
N GLU A 22 -9.21 -7.93 44.30
CA GLU A 22 -8.31 -9.11 44.26
C GLU A 22 -7.59 -9.27 42.92
N ASN A 23 -8.25 -8.95 41.81
CA ASN A 23 -7.63 -8.99 40.48
C ASN A 23 -6.52 -7.95 40.38
N ASN A 24 -6.78 -6.74 40.87
CA ASN A 24 -5.81 -5.64 40.83
C ASN A 24 -4.60 -5.94 41.72
N ALA A 25 -4.81 -6.58 42.90
CA ALA A 25 -3.72 -7.02 43.76
C ALA A 25 -2.84 -8.08 43.06
N ARG A 26 -3.46 -9.07 42.40
CA ARG A 26 -2.72 -10.08 41.61
C ARG A 26 -1.97 -9.47 40.41
N LEU A 27 -2.55 -8.48 39.77
CA LEU A 27 -1.91 -7.77 38.67
C LEU A 27 -0.72 -6.95 39.15
N ALA A 28 -0.84 -6.27 40.28
CA ALA A 28 0.29 -5.54 40.87
C ALA A 28 1.43 -6.48 41.29
N GLU A 29 1.11 -7.66 41.79
CA GLU A 29 2.09 -8.70 42.10
C GLU A 29 2.75 -9.24 40.85
N LEU A 30 1.99 -9.55 39.78
CA LEU A 30 2.52 -9.99 38.49
C LEU A 30 3.49 -8.96 37.91
N ASN A 31 3.19 -7.68 38.03
CA ASN A 31 4.05 -6.60 37.48
C ASN A 31 5.38 -6.49 38.22
N ARG A 32 5.49 -6.98 39.45
CA ARG A 32 6.76 -7.03 40.23
C ARG A 32 7.59 -8.26 39.93
N GLN A 33 6.98 -9.31 39.33
CA GLN A 33 7.68 -10.57 39.08
C GLN A 33 8.62 -10.44 37.92
N ASP A 34 9.76 -11.14 37.99
CA ASP A 34 10.70 -11.31 36.92
C ASP A 34 10.16 -12.37 35.95
N ILE A 35 9.62 -11.90 34.80
CA ILE A 35 9.05 -12.77 33.77
C ILE A 35 10.17 -13.36 32.90
N ARG A 36 10.24 -14.70 32.86
CA ARG A 36 11.24 -15.45 32.09
C ARG A 36 10.71 -16.05 30.79
N VAL A 37 9.41 -16.25 30.70
CA VAL A 37 8.77 -16.86 29.54
C VAL A 37 7.47 -16.12 29.23
N ILE A 38 7.35 -15.68 27.99
CA ILE A 38 6.11 -15.10 27.44
C ILE A 38 5.69 -15.92 26.24
N VAL A 39 4.49 -16.49 26.28
CA VAL A 39 3.91 -17.25 25.15
C VAL A 39 2.57 -16.66 24.79
N GLY A 40 2.31 -16.47 23.50
CA GLY A 40 1.06 -15.87 23.07
C GLY A 40 0.73 -16.05 21.59
N ASN A 41 -0.51 -15.71 21.27
CA ASN A 41 -1.00 -15.56 19.91
C ASN A 41 -1.72 -14.20 19.83
N PRO A 42 -0.94 -13.11 19.69
CA PRO A 42 -1.52 -11.76 19.67
C PRO A 42 -2.40 -11.56 18.42
N PRO A 43 -3.49 -10.78 18.56
CA PRO A 43 -4.41 -10.51 17.43
C PRO A 43 -3.75 -9.70 16.33
N TYR A 44 -4.25 -9.86 15.09
CA TYR A 44 -3.82 -9.10 13.91
C TYR A 44 -4.90 -8.08 13.57
N SER A 45 -4.71 -6.81 13.95
CA SER A 45 -5.73 -5.79 13.79
C SER A 45 -5.12 -4.42 13.45
N VAL A 46 -4.97 -4.13 12.17
CA VAL A 46 -4.74 -2.75 11.71
C VAL A 46 -5.95 -2.27 10.93
N GLY A 47 -6.58 -1.20 11.41
CA GLY A 47 -7.62 -0.49 10.66
C GLY A 47 -8.84 -1.35 10.34
N GLN A 48 -9.25 -2.24 11.23
CA GLN A 48 -10.49 -3.00 11.08
C GLN A 48 -11.68 -2.15 11.53
N ASP A 49 -12.68 -2.02 10.64
CA ASP A 49 -13.94 -1.34 10.94
C ASP A 49 -14.99 -2.29 11.55
N ASN A 50 -14.58 -3.42 12.12
CA ASN A 50 -15.49 -4.44 12.59
C ASN A 50 -15.75 -4.31 14.09
N ALA A 51 -17.00 -4.06 14.47
CA ALA A 51 -17.44 -3.78 15.85
C ALA A 51 -17.30 -4.94 16.85
N ASN A 52 -16.77 -6.09 16.43
CA ASN A 52 -16.63 -7.27 17.29
C ASN A 52 -15.28 -7.38 18.02
N ASP A 53 -14.34 -6.48 17.74
CA ASP A 53 -13.03 -6.42 18.40
C ASP A 53 -12.97 -5.16 19.25
N ASP A 54 -13.09 -5.28 20.56
CA ASP A 54 -13.12 -4.14 21.50
C ASP A 54 -11.83 -3.30 21.52
N ASN A 55 -10.77 -3.72 20.83
CA ASN A 55 -9.45 -3.06 20.76
C ASN A 55 -9.13 -2.46 19.39
N GLN A 56 -10.12 -2.13 18.60
CA GLN A 56 -9.92 -1.53 17.30
C GLN A 56 -9.40 -0.11 17.38
N ASN A 57 -8.24 0.11 16.78
CA ASN A 57 -7.63 1.45 16.68
C ASN A 57 -7.42 2.13 18.04
N GLU A 58 -7.40 1.38 19.13
CA GLU A 58 -7.10 1.92 20.44
C GLU A 58 -5.67 2.45 20.47
N HIS A 59 -5.48 3.61 21.08
CA HIS A 59 -4.20 4.28 21.21
C HIS A 59 -3.63 4.01 22.60
N TYR A 60 -2.48 3.33 22.63
CA TYR A 60 -1.73 3.04 23.86
C TYR A 60 -0.56 4.01 23.99
N GLU A 61 -0.78 5.18 24.59
CA GLU A 61 0.15 6.30 24.57
C GLU A 61 1.60 5.90 24.91
N GLU A 62 1.79 5.12 25.96
CA GLU A 62 3.13 4.71 26.40
C GLU A 62 3.76 3.68 25.46
N LEU A 63 3.02 2.64 25.08
CA LEU A 63 3.50 1.58 24.20
C LEU A 63 3.72 2.10 22.78
N ASP A 64 2.80 2.92 22.26
CA ASP A 64 2.93 3.55 20.95
C ASP A 64 4.09 4.56 20.93
N GLY A 65 4.32 5.26 22.06
CA GLY A 65 5.52 6.09 22.25
C GLY A 65 6.82 5.27 22.21
N ARG A 66 6.82 4.06 22.82
CA ARG A 66 7.97 3.13 22.73
C ARG A 66 8.20 2.65 21.30
N ILE A 67 7.15 2.29 20.56
CA ILE A 67 7.28 1.93 19.13
C ILE A 67 7.80 3.10 18.31
N ALA A 68 7.31 4.31 18.54
CA ALA A 68 7.79 5.51 17.86
C ALA A 68 9.29 5.74 18.09
N ALA A 69 9.75 5.59 19.33
CA ALA A 69 11.14 5.82 19.73
C ALA A 69 12.11 4.68 19.30
N THR A 70 11.60 3.49 18.99
CA THR A 70 12.40 2.31 18.62
C THR A 70 12.18 1.92 17.16
N TYR A 71 11.13 1.16 16.88
CA TYR A 71 10.85 0.58 15.56
C TYR A 71 10.66 1.66 14.48
N ALA A 72 9.81 2.65 14.76
CA ALA A 72 9.49 3.69 13.79
C ALA A 72 10.62 4.72 13.61
N ALA A 73 11.47 4.94 14.61
CA ALA A 73 12.63 5.82 14.51
C ALA A 73 13.72 5.23 13.58
N ARG A 74 13.81 3.89 13.50
CA ARG A 74 14.86 3.18 12.76
C ARG A 74 14.44 2.68 11.39
N THR A 75 13.15 2.82 11.01
CA THR A 75 12.69 2.45 9.68
C THR A 75 12.90 3.55 8.66
N GLU A 76 13.36 3.16 7.47
CA GLU A 76 13.48 4.04 6.30
C GLU A 76 12.14 4.19 5.55
N ALA A 77 11.13 3.40 5.89
CA ALA A 77 9.83 3.43 5.22
C ALA A 77 9.07 4.73 5.49
N THR A 78 8.43 5.27 4.45
CA THR A 78 7.60 6.48 4.54
C THR A 78 6.28 6.21 5.27
N LEU A 79 5.68 5.02 5.06
CA LEU A 79 4.42 4.62 5.68
C LEU A 79 4.71 3.72 6.87
N LYS A 80 4.41 4.20 8.08
CA LYS A 80 4.74 3.54 9.35
C LYS A 80 3.52 2.99 10.09
N ASN A 81 2.30 3.15 9.56
CA ASN A 81 1.06 2.77 10.25
C ASN A 81 1.01 1.27 10.62
N SER A 82 1.60 0.40 9.78
CA SER A 82 1.65 -1.04 10.04
C SER A 82 2.46 -1.42 11.29
N LEU A 83 3.34 -0.54 11.78
CA LEU A 83 4.12 -0.78 13.00
C LEU A 83 3.27 -0.70 14.27
N TYR A 84 2.05 -0.17 14.19
CA TYR A 84 1.11 -0.06 15.30
C TYR A 84 0.03 -1.16 15.28
N ASP A 85 0.24 -2.23 14.49
CA ASP A 85 -0.59 -3.42 14.55
C ASP A 85 -0.47 -4.10 15.91
N SER A 86 -1.56 -4.65 16.43
CA SER A 86 -1.62 -5.25 17.77
C SER A 86 -0.55 -6.33 17.98
N TYR A 87 -0.24 -7.15 16.97
CA TYR A 87 0.81 -8.13 17.10
C TYR A 87 2.22 -7.50 17.19
N ILE A 88 2.47 -6.38 16.55
CA ILE A 88 3.75 -5.64 16.65
C ILE A 88 3.85 -4.96 18.03
N ARG A 89 2.74 -4.41 18.51
CA ARG A 89 2.62 -3.92 19.90
C ARG A 89 2.95 -5.02 20.91
N ALA A 90 2.48 -6.25 20.67
CA ALA A 90 2.81 -7.39 21.52
C ALA A 90 4.31 -7.70 21.56
N TYR A 91 5.01 -7.63 20.43
CA TYR A 91 6.47 -7.76 20.41
C TYR A 91 7.15 -6.67 21.22
N ARG A 92 6.78 -5.41 21.06
CA ARG A 92 7.40 -4.32 21.84
C ARG A 92 7.13 -4.47 23.33
N TRP A 93 5.87 -4.71 23.70
CA TRP A 93 5.49 -4.95 25.09
C TRP A 93 6.27 -6.12 25.69
N ALA A 94 6.33 -7.24 25.00
CA ALA A 94 7.03 -8.42 25.49
C ALA A 94 8.55 -8.20 25.61
N SER A 95 9.17 -7.49 24.67
CA SER A 95 10.60 -7.14 24.71
C SER A 95 10.95 -6.24 25.89
N ASP A 96 10.06 -5.28 26.21
CA ASP A 96 10.24 -4.41 27.38
C ASP A 96 9.95 -5.16 28.70
N ARG A 97 9.05 -6.15 28.67
CA ARG A 97 8.61 -6.88 29.87
C ARG A 97 9.50 -8.04 30.29
N ILE A 98 10.22 -8.68 29.34
CA ILE A 98 10.97 -9.92 29.61
C ILE A 98 12.25 -9.71 30.42
N GLY A 99 12.69 -8.50 30.69
CA GLY A 99 13.94 -8.24 31.39
C GLY A 99 15.18 -8.66 30.56
N GLU A 100 16.27 -9.09 31.25
CA GLU A 100 17.56 -9.38 30.63
C GLU A 100 17.73 -10.85 30.18
N LYS A 101 16.97 -11.78 30.77
CA LYS A 101 17.04 -13.21 30.45
C LYS A 101 15.66 -13.82 30.28
N GLY A 102 15.43 -14.50 29.18
CA GLY A 102 14.16 -15.21 28.96
C GLY A 102 13.85 -15.50 27.51
N ILE A 103 12.66 -16.03 27.28
CA ILE A 103 12.18 -16.47 25.97
C ILE A 103 10.79 -15.87 25.70
N ILE A 104 10.61 -15.28 24.53
CA ILE A 104 9.29 -14.91 23.99
C ILE A 104 8.96 -15.90 22.88
N SER A 105 7.77 -16.49 22.91
CA SER A 105 7.28 -17.36 21.83
C SER A 105 5.91 -16.89 21.35
N PHE A 106 5.84 -16.45 20.11
CA PHE A 106 4.59 -15.98 19.52
C PHE A 106 4.23 -16.73 18.25
N VAL A 107 2.95 -16.98 18.09
CA VAL A 107 2.33 -17.34 16.81
C VAL A 107 1.71 -16.06 16.25
N THR A 108 2.27 -15.52 15.17
CA THR A 108 1.88 -14.19 14.67
C THR A 108 1.76 -14.14 13.16
N ASN A 109 1.23 -13.02 12.67
CA ASN A 109 1.37 -12.63 11.28
C ASN A 109 2.86 -12.54 10.92
N ALA A 110 3.27 -13.26 9.87
CA ALA A 110 4.64 -13.32 9.40
C ALA A 110 5.07 -12.12 8.51
N GLY A 111 4.13 -11.23 8.16
CA GLY A 111 4.42 -10.14 7.22
C GLY A 111 5.52 -9.17 7.65
N TRP A 112 5.84 -9.07 8.94
CA TRP A 112 6.93 -8.22 9.43
C TRP A 112 8.33 -8.76 9.07
N ILE A 113 8.46 -10.04 8.75
CA ILE A 113 9.74 -10.71 8.48
C ILE A 113 10.36 -10.17 7.19
N ASP A 114 9.54 -9.86 6.18
CA ASP A 114 9.98 -9.39 4.85
C ASP A 114 9.41 -8.02 4.44
N SER A 115 8.57 -7.38 5.28
CA SER A 115 8.01 -6.07 5.00
C SER A 115 9.06 -4.96 5.08
N ASN A 116 9.08 -4.06 4.09
CA ASN A 116 9.94 -2.89 4.10
C ASN A 116 9.65 -1.94 5.28
N SER A 117 8.42 -1.88 5.78
CA SER A 117 8.05 -1.02 6.91
C SER A 117 8.51 -1.56 8.27
N ALA A 118 8.92 -2.83 8.34
CA ALA A 118 9.34 -3.48 9.58
C ALA A 118 10.87 -3.62 9.73
N ASP A 119 11.66 -3.00 8.85
CA ASP A 119 13.13 -3.00 8.94
C ASP A 119 13.64 -2.48 10.28
N GLY A 120 13.05 -1.38 10.80
CA GLY A 120 13.38 -0.84 12.11
C GLY A 120 13.04 -1.79 13.26
N MET A 121 11.92 -2.52 13.18
CA MET A 121 11.60 -3.57 14.15
C MET A 121 12.63 -4.71 14.10
N ARG A 122 12.95 -5.20 12.90
CA ARG A 122 13.96 -6.26 12.72
C ARG A 122 15.33 -5.88 13.27
N LYS A 123 15.79 -4.65 13.04
CA LYS A 123 17.02 -4.10 13.60
C LYS A 123 17.00 -4.09 15.13
N CYS A 124 15.91 -3.63 15.74
CA CYS A 124 15.78 -3.63 17.20
C CYS A 124 15.76 -5.04 17.78
N LEU A 125 15.01 -5.98 17.18
CA LEU A 125 14.96 -7.35 17.67
C LEU A 125 16.32 -8.05 17.57
N ALA A 126 17.08 -7.83 16.49
CA ALA A 126 18.42 -8.39 16.34
C ALA A 126 19.42 -7.85 17.39
N GLU A 127 19.26 -6.60 17.82
CA GLU A 127 20.10 -6.02 18.88
C GLU A 127 19.69 -6.46 20.29
N GLU A 128 18.38 -6.59 20.53
CA GLU A 128 17.82 -6.89 21.85
C GLU A 128 17.91 -8.38 22.22
N PHE A 129 17.96 -9.28 21.22
CA PHE A 129 17.91 -10.73 21.44
C PHE A 129 19.21 -11.41 20.96
N SER A 130 19.69 -12.38 21.72
CA SER A 130 20.84 -13.17 21.35
C SER A 130 20.56 -14.11 20.19
N ALA A 131 19.36 -14.71 20.15
CA ALA A 131 18.94 -15.58 19.06
C ALA A 131 17.45 -15.41 18.75
N ILE A 132 17.11 -15.52 17.46
CA ILE A 132 15.77 -15.42 16.91
C ILE A 132 15.54 -16.66 16.05
N TYR A 133 14.53 -17.46 16.38
CA TYR A 133 14.13 -18.61 15.59
C TYR A 133 12.77 -18.36 14.96
N ILE A 134 12.65 -18.62 13.66
CA ILE A 134 11.45 -18.41 12.88
C ILE A 134 11.06 -19.70 12.19
N TYR A 135 9.87 -20.19 12.49
CA TYR A 135 9.20 -21.27 11.77
C TYR A 135 8.06 -20.70 10.94
N HIS A 136 8.30 -20.51 9.63
CA HIS A 136 7.37 -19.84 8.73
C HIS A 136 6.41 -20.82 8.08
N LEU A 137 5.13 -20.72 8.41
CA LEU A 137 4.05 -21.61 7.95
C LEU A 137 3.43 -21.17 6.61
N LYS A 138 3.89 -20.06 6.01
CA LYS A 138 3.31 -19.51 4.78
C LYS A 138 1.79 -19.24 4.90
N GLY A 139 1.02 -19.39 3.83
CA GLY A 139 -0.43 -19.25 3.84
C GLY A 139 -0.93 -17.84 3.53
N ASN A 140 -0.13 -17.01 2.87
CA ASN A 140 -0.49 -15.66 2.48
C ASN A 140 -1.56 -15.66 1.37
N GLN A 141 -2.80 -15.37 1.73
CA GLN A 141 -3.93 -15.29 0.80
C GLN A 141 -4.10 -13.90 0.16
N ARG A 142 -3.16 -12.97 0.40
CA ARG A 142 -3.13 -11.65 -0.26
C ARG A 142 -2.32 -11.67 -1.55
N THR A 143 -1.61 -12.77 -1.83
CA THR A 143 -0.90 -13.03 -3.08
C THR A 143 -1.84 -13.61 -4.14
N SER A 144 -1.40 -13.70 -5.39
CA SER A 144 -2.17 -14.31 -6.49
C SER A 144 -1.24 -15.01 -7.47
N GLY A 145 -1.82 -15.71 -8.45
CA GLY A 145 -1.07 -16.47 -9.45
C GLY A 145 -0.24 -17.58 -8.81
N GLU A 146 0.97 -17.80 -9.33
CA GLU A 146 1.85 -18.87 -8.89
C GLU A 146 2.31 -18.69 -7.44
N ARG A 147 2.62 -17.47 -7.04
CA ARG A 147 3.01 -17.17 -5.65
C ARG A 147 1.93 -17.58 -4.65
N SER A 148 0.65 -17.38 -4.98
CA SER A 148 -0.45 -17.81 -4.12
C SER A 148 -0.56 -19.33 -4.01
N ARG A 149 -0.21 -20.07 -5.08
CA ARG A 149 -0.17 -21.53 -5.04
C ARG A 149 0.99 -22.04 -4.18
N GLN A 150 2.16 -21.43 -4.29
CA GLN A 150 3.33 -21.74 -3.46
C GLN A 150 3.05 -21.49 -1.97
N GLU A 151 2.32 -20.43 -1.63
CA GLU A 151 1.88 -20.16 -0.26
C GLU A 151 0.98 -21.26 0.31
N GLY A 152 0.25 -21.96 -0.53
CA GLY A 152 -0.60 -23.10 -0.17
C GLY A 152 -1.79 -22.72 0.71
N GLY A 153 -2.28 -23.68 1.49
CA GLY A 153 -3.43 -23.48 2.38
C GLY A 153 -3.14 -22.51 3.54
N LYS A 154 -4.14 -21.71 3.91
CA LYS A 154 -4.05 -20.85 5.10
C LYS A 154 -4.06 -21.70 6.38
N VAL A 155 -3.28 -21.28 7.38
CA VAL A 155 -3.12 -22.01 8.64
C VAL A 155 -4.34 -21.89 9.54
N PHE A 156 -4.83 -20.67 9.74
CA PHE A 156 -6.04 -20.40 10.51
C PHE A 156 -7.29 -20.41 9.61
N GLY A 157 -8.42 -20.81 10.18
CA GLY A 157 -9.70 -20.93 9.48
C GLY A 157 -10.26 -19.61 8.97
N GLU A 158 -11.43 -19.21 9.45
CA GLU A 158 -12.09 -17.99 9.02
C GLU A 158 -11.41 -16.72 9.54
N GLY A 159 -11.35 -15.68 8.72
CA GLY A 159 -10.93 -14.32 9.09
C GLY A 159 -9.53 -13.90 8.64
N SER A 160 -8.46 -14.63 8.95
CA SER A 160 -7.11 -14.19 8.60
C SER A 160 -6.69 -14.59 7.18
N ARG A 161 -6.15 -13.62 6.43
CA ARG A 161 -5.52 -13.82 5.11
C ARG A 161 -3.99 -13.63 5.16
N ALA A 162 -3.45 -13.39 6.34
CA ALA A 162 -2.03 -13.15 6.56
C ALA A 162 -1.23 -14.47 6.60
N PRO A 163 0.04 -14.46 6.20
CA PRO A 163 0.95 -15.56 6.45
C PRO A 163 1.18 -15.71 7.96
N VAL A 164 1.53 -16.90 8.41
CA VAL A 164 1.72 -17.20 9.83
C VAL A 164 3.16 -17.66 10.08
N ALA A 165 3.74 -17.23 11.20
CA ALA A 165 5.00 -17.76 11.71
C ALA A 165 4.90 -18.04 13.22
N ILE A 166 5.63 -19.05 13.66
CA ILE A 166 5.97 -19.28 15.06
C ILE A 166 7.36 -18.71 15.27
N VAL A 167 7.50 -17.81 16.23
CA VAL A 167 8.76 -17.10 16.47
C VAL A 167 9.19 -17.32 17.92
N PHE A 168 10.48 -17.58 18.11
CA PHE A 168 11.10 -17.60 19.43
C PHE A 168 12.18 -16.53 19.48
N LEU A 169 12.09 -15.63 20.45
CA LEU A 169 13.10 -14.62 20.73
C LEU A 169 13.78 -14.98 22.04
N VAL A 170 15.08 -15.14 22.03
CA VAL A 170 15.87 -15.59 23.18
C VAL A 170 16.78 -14.46 23.66
N LYS A 171 16.59 -14.02 24.91
CA LYS A 171 17.56 -13.17 25.62
C LYS A 171 18.43 -14.03 26.50
N ASN A 172 19.74 -14.03 26.26
CA ASN A 172 20.73 -14.72 27.08
C ASN A 172 21.92 -13.78 27.38
N PRO A 173 22.01 -13.23 28.59
CA PRO A 173 23.11 -12.33 28.95
C PRO A 173 24.48 -13.01 29.05
N GLU A 174 24.53 -14.35 29.05
CA GLU A 174 25.76 -15.12 29.12
C GLU A 174 26.47 -15.26 27.76
N THR A 175 25.77 -14.88 26.66
CA THR A 175 26.41 -14.90 25.33
C THR A 175 26.83 -13.49 24.89
N THR A 176 27.98 -13.44 24.22
CA THR A 176 28.45 -12.20 23.58
C THR A 176 27.87 -12.00 22.17
N GLU A 177 27.26 -13.04 21.60
CA GLU A 177 26.64 -12.97 20.28
C GLU A 177 25.20 -12.52 20.37
N HIS A 178 24.81 -11.55 19.55
CA HIS A 178 23.47 -11.05 19.40
C HIS A 178 23.02 -11.12 17.94
N GLY A 179 21.71 -11.14 17.74
CA GLY A 179 21.11 -11.07 16.42
C GLY A 179 21.32 -12.31 15.55
N LYS A 180 21.56 -13.48 16.14
CA LYS A 180 21.59 -14.74 15.39
C LYS A 180 20.19 -15.11 14.95
N ILE A 181 19.94 -15.18 13.65
CA ILE A 181 18.63 -15.42 13.07
C ILE A 181 18.60 -16.78 12.40
N TYR A 182 17.70 -17.64 12.84
CA TYR A 182 17.51 -18.98 12.32
C TYR A 182 16.12 -19.10 11.70
N PHE A 183 16.07 -19.48 10.43
CA PHE A 183 14.84 -19.50 9.64
C PHE A 183 14.55 -20.87 9.06
N HIS A 184 13.31 -21.30 9.21
CA HIS A 184 12.74 -22.45 8.52
C HIS A 184 11.41 -22.05 7.89
N ALA A 185 11.17 -22.48 6.66
CA ALA A 185 9.86 -22.35 6.02
C ALA A 185 9.36 -23.74 5.60
N VAL A 186 8.08 -24.00 5.81
CA VAL A 186 7.42 -25.21 5.27
C VAL A 186 7.50 -25.23 3.75
N GLY A 187 7.40 -26.42 3.16
CA GLY A 187 7.42 -26.63 1.72
C GLY A 187 6.38 -25.78 0.96
N ASP A 188 6.61 -25.63 -0.36
CA ASP A 188 5.64 -25.00 -1.26
C ASP A 188 4.43 -25.89 -1.50
N TYR A 189 3.30 -25.29 -1.88
CA TYR A 189 2.04 -25.96 -2.30
C TYR A 189 1.34 -26.79 -1.22
N LEU A 190 1.81 -26.78 0.03
CA LEU A 190 1.24 -27.59 1.09
C LEU A 190 -0.16 -27.10 1.49
N THR A 191 -1.06 -28.03 1.67
CA THR A 191 -2.34 -27.79 2.32
C THR A 191 -2.15 -27.46 3.79
N ARG A 192 -3.21 -26.94 4.45
CA ARG A 192 -3.18 -26.68 5.88
C ARG A 192 -2.77 -27.92 6.70
N ASP A 193 -3.36 -29.07 6.39
CA ASP A 193 -3.16 -30.29 7.18
C ASP A 193 -1.74 -30.84 7.00
N GLU A 194 -1.16 -30.74 5.80
CA GLU A 194 0.23 -31.10 5.54
C GLU A 194 1.21 -30.21 6.30
N LYS A 195 0.97 -28.88 6.37
CA LYS A 195 1.78 -27.96 7.17
C LYS A 195 1.73 -28.30 8.66
N LEU A 196 0.55 -28.59 9.19
CA LEU A 196 0.39 -28.99 10.59
C LEU A 196 1.01 -30.36 10.87
N ALA A 197 0.96 -31.29 9.91
CA ALA A 197 1.63 -32.58 10.02
C ALA A 197 3.16 -32.43 10.03
N GLU A 198 3.70 -31.53 9.19
CA GLU A 198 5.13 -31.21 9.20
C GLU A 198 5.56 -30.62 10.54
N LEU A 199 4.83 -29.64 11.07
CA LEU A 199 5.07 -29.05 12.39
C LEU A 199 5.05 -30.09 13.49
N LYS A 200 4.07 -30.99 13.47
CA LYS A 200 3.94 -32.08 14.45
C LYS A 200 5.11 -33.08 14.35
N ARG A 201 5.58 -33.37 13.15
CA ARG A 201 6.74 -34.25 12.92
C ARG A 201 8.04 -33.65 13.45
N ASN A 202 8.24 -32.36 13.32
CA ASN A 202 9.44 -31.66 13.77
C ASN A 202 9.54 -31.56 15.30
N VAL A 203 8.44 -31.71 16.03
CA VAL A 203 8.33 -31.75 17.50
C VAL A 203 8.89 -30.49 18.20
N SER A 204 10.11 -30.07 17.88
CA SER A 204 10.75 -28.89 18.45
C SER A 204 11.68 -28.20 17.47
N ILE A 205 12.04 -26.96 17.76
CA ILE A 205 12.98 -26.19 16.94
C ILE A 205 14.37 -26.85 16.87
N ALA A 206 14.77 -27.60 17.89
CA ALA A 206 16.03 -28.34 17.92
C ALA A 206 16.07 -29.50 16.90
N HIS A 207 14.94 -30.01 16.50
CA HIS A 207 14.82 -31.06 15.49
C HIS A 207 14.45 -30.51 14.09
N THR A 208 14.30 -29.21 13.98
CA THR A 208 13.99 -28.53 12.73
C THR A 208 15.27 -28.13 12.02
N GLN A 209 15.38 -28.44 10.74
CA GLN A 209 16.48 -27.94 9.93
C GLN A 209 16.25 -26.43 9.71
N VAL A 210 17.10 -25.59 10.28
CA VAL A 210 17.05 -24.14 10.16
C VAL A 210 18.26 -23.64 9.35
N ASN A 211 18.06 -22.56 8.61
CA ASN A 211 19.11 -21.83 7.92
C ASN A 211 19.43 -20.56 8.71
N GLU A 212 20.71 -20.26 8.91
CA GLU A 212 21.11 -18.98 9.47
C GLU A 212 20.93 -17.87 8.43
N ILE A 213 20.31 -16.75 8.83
CA ILE A 213 20.15 -15.55 8.03
C ILE A 213 21.10 -14.49 8.55
N VAL A 214 21.87 -13.91 7.63
CA VAL A 214 22.66 -12.70 7.90
C VAL A 214 21.92 -11.52 7.27
N PRO A 215 21.41 -10.56 8.07
CA PRO A 215 20.75 -9.37 7.54
C PRO A 215 21.67 -8.56 6.62
N ASP A 216 21.10 -7.92 5.61
CA ASP A 216 21.84 -6.94 4.81
C ASP A 216 22.03 -5.60 5.56
N ALA A 217 22.69 -4.63 4.91
CA ALA A 217 22.94 -3.31 5.46
C ALA A 217 21.64 -2.52 5.78
N HIS A 218 20.52 -2.87 5.15
CA HIS A 218 19.22 -2.29 5.38
C HIS A 218 18.44 -2.95 6.53
N GLY A 219 18.91 -4.10 7.02
CA GLY A 219 18.22 -4.92 8.01
C GLY A 219 17.15 -5.81 7.40
N ASP A 220 17.26 -6.12 6.11
CA ASP A 220 16.38 -7.08 5.45
C ASP A 220 16.87 -8.50 5.73
N TRP A 221 15.96 -9.36 6.18
CA TRP A 221 16.25 -10.76 6.49
C TRP A 221 15.99 -11.67 5.30
N LEU A 222 14.83 -11.52 4.69
CA LEU A 222 14.41 -12.18 3.46
C LEU A 222 14.31 -11.13 2.34
N ASN A 223 14.37 -11.57 1.08
CA ASN A 223 14.24 -10.68 -0.07
C ASN A 223 15.19 -9.47 0.02
N GLN A 224 16.44 -9.73 0.40
CA GLN A 224 17.49 -8.71 0.55
C GLN A 224 17.60 -7.86 -0.71
N ARG A 225 17.80 -6.56 -0.52
CA ARG A 225 17.86 -5.59 -1.64
C ARG A 225 19.15 -5.81 -2.42
N ASP A 226 19.02 -5.72 -3.73
CA ASP A 226 20.16 -5.68 -4.63
C ASP A 226 20.63 -4.23 -4.78
N ASP A 227 21.80 -3.92 -4.26
CA ASP A 227 22.43 -2.58 -4.34
C ASP A 227 22.72 -2.16 -5.78
N SER A 228 22.68 -3.07 -6.75
CA SER A 228 22.78 -2.75 -8.17
C SER A 228 21.68 -1.80 -8.65
N TYR A 229 20.53 -1.77 -7.95
CA TYR A 229 19.44 -0.83 -8.23
C TYR A 229 19.91 0.64 -8.20
N ALA A 230 20.84 1.00 -7.33
CA ALA A 230 21.38 2.36 -7.24
C ALA A 230 22.15 2.81 -8.51
N ARG A 231 22.56 1.85 -9.35
CA ARG A 231 23.27 2.11 -10.63
C ARG A 231 22.32 2.45 -11.76
N PHE A 232 21.04 2.15 -11.62
CA PHE A 232 20.05 2.44 -12.66
C PHE A 232 19.51 3.85 -12.53
N MET A 233 19.39 4.52 -13.68
CA MET A 233 18.67 5.81 -13.75
C MET A 233 17.19 5.57 -13.46
N ARG A 234 16.61 6.44 -12.65
CA ARG A 234 15.16 6.38 -12.33
C ARG A 234 14.33 6.62 -13.59
N VAL A 235 13.21 5.94 -13.69
CA VAL A 235 12.28 6.14 -14.80
C VAL A 235 11.57 7.48 -14.66
N ASP A 236 11.13 7.84 -13.44
CA ASP A 236 10.39 9.07 -13.13
C ASP A 236 11.21 10.06 -12.29
N GLY A 237 11.15 11.33 -12.65
CA GLY A 237 11.62 12.44 -11.82
C GLY A 237 10.45 13.05 -11.03
N LYS A 238 10.38 12.83 -9.71
CA LYS A 238 9.40 13.49 -8.85
C LYS A 238 9.76 14.94 -8.55
N LYS A 239 11.04 15.28 -8.67
CA LYS A 239 11.58 16.62 -8.47
C LYS A 239 12.45 16.98 -9.66
N ALA A 240 12.44 18.23 -10.06
CA ALA A 240 13.23 18.74 -11.17
C ALA A 240 14.77 18.55 -11.03
N SER A 241 15.24 18.22 -9.83
CA SER A 241 16.65 17.95 -9.53
C SER A 241 17.04 16.47 -9.56
N GLU A 242 16.09 15.58 -9.85
CA GLU A 242 16.37 14.13 -9.87
C GLU A 242 16.79 13.69 -11.26
N ASN A 243 17.93 12.99 -11.33
CA ASN A 243 18.39 12.34 -12.56
C ASN A 243 17.43 11.21 -12.94
N SER A 244 16.64 11.38 -13.99
CA SER A 244 15.58 10.45 -14.41
C SER A 244 15.47 10.37 -15.93
N ILE A 245 14.90 9.28 -16.43
CA ILE A 245 14.69 9.08 -17.88
C ILE A 245 13.63 10.05 -18.41
N PHE A 246 12.50 10.18 -17.70
CA PHE A 246 11.41 11.06 -18.11
C PHE A 246 11.27 12.26 -17.18
N LYS A 247 11.03 13.44 -17.76
CA LYS A 247 10.80 14.71 -17.03
C LYS A 247 9.44 14.76 -16.35
N ASN A 248 8.48 13.99 -16.84
CA ASN A 248 7.11 13.97 -16.34
C ASN A 248 6.53 12.57 -16.42
N TYR A 249 5.60 12.28 -15.50
CA TYR A 249 4.83 11.06 -15.54
C TYR A 249 3.40 11.30 -15.06
N SER A 250 2.51 10.39 -15.41
CA SER A 250 1.14 10.34 -14.94
C SER A 250 0.79 8.93 -14.52
N ARG A 251 -0.32 8.76 -13.81
CA ARG A 251 -1.02 7.47 -13.75
C ARG A 251 -2.13 7.45 -14.78
N GLY A 252 -2.58 6.25 -15.15
CA GLY A 252 -3.80 6.05 -15.91
C GLY A 252 -5.02 6.60 -15.16
N VAL A 253 -6.10 6.94 -15.88
CA VAL A 253 -7.30 7.53 -15.29
C VAL A 253 -8.01 6.56 -14.36
N ALA A 254 -8.29 7.00 -13.13
CA ALA A 254 -9.14 6.30 -12.18
C ALA A 254 -10.54 6.94 -12.18
N THR A 255 -11.54 6.23 -12.65
CA THR A 255 -12.90 6.77 -12.71
C THR A 255 -13.70 6.51 -11.46
N SER A 256 -13.49 5.37 -10.79
CA SER A 256 -14.32 4.81 -9.71
C SER A 256 -15.80 4.63 -10.09
N ARG A 257 -16.16 4.87 -11.36
CA ARG A 257 -17.52 4.77 -11.91
C ARG A 257 -17.53 4.39 -13.39
N ASP A 258 -16.77 3.37 -13.74
CA ASP A 258 -16.58 2.95 -15.14
C ASP A 258 -17.88 2.81 -15.92
N ALA A 259 -18.90 2.16 -15.32
CA ALA A 259 -20.20 1.96 -15.95
C ALA A 259 -20.91 3.27 -16.38
N TRP A 260 -20.52 4.42 -15.84
CA TRP A 260 -21.14 5.72 -16.10
C TRP A 260 -20.37 6.56 -17.11
N VAL A 261 -19.04 6.41 -17.17
CA VAL A 261 -18.16 7.27 -17.96
C VAL A 261 -17.39 6.54 -19.05
N TYR A 262 -17.40 5.20 -19.06
CA TYR A 262 -16.83 4.37 -20.13
C TYR A 262 -17.91 3.66 -20.94
N GLY A 263 -17.64 3.42 -22.21
CA GLY A 263 -18.47 2.59 -23.08
C GLY A 263 -17.96 2.48 -24.51
N SER A 264 -18.43 1.45 -25.22
CA SER A 264 -18.09 1.23 -26.64
C SER A 264 -18.84 2.14 -27.61
N ASN A 265 -19.93 2.81 -27.16
CA ASN A 265 -20.78 3.66 -27.96
C ASN A 265 -20.77 5.10 -27.44
N LYS A 266 -20.28 6.03 -28.29
CA LYS A 266 -20.18 7.47 -27.97
C LYS A 266 -21.48 8.06 -27.44
N ARG A 267 -22.60 7.80 -28.15
CA ARG A 267 -23.90 8.36 -27.79
C ARG A 267 -24.35 7.87 -26.42
N LYS A 268 -24.21 6.57 -26.13
CA LYS A 268 -24.59 6.01 -24.84
C LYS A 268 -23.77 6.58 -23.69
N VAL A 269 -22.46 6.78 -23.87
CA VAL A 269 -21.63 7.42 -22.83
C VAL A 269 -22.12 8.84 -22.54
N LEU A 270 -22.38 9.64 -23.59
CA LEU A 270 -22.90 11.00 -23.43
C LEU A 270 -24.28 11.01 -22.78
N GLU A 271 -25.19 10.10 -23.14
CA GLU A 271 -26.48 9.93 -22.50
C GLU A 271 -26.38 9.59 -21.01
N HIS A 272 -25.51 8.65 -20.63
CA HIS A 272 -25.29 8.28 -19.24
C HIS A 272 -24.76 9.46 -18.41
N VAL A 273 -23.80 10.19 -18.95
CA VAL A 273 -23.24 11.37 -18.27
C VAL A 273 -24.29 12.49 -18.19
N ALA A 274 -25.05 12.75 -19.26
CA ALA A 274 -26.12 13.75 -19.26
C ALA A 274 -27.21 13.44 -18.21
N ASN A 275 -27.61 12.16 -18.10
CA ASN A 275 -28.57 11.72 -17.09
C ASN A 275 -28.00 11.94 -15.68
N SER A 276 -26.71 11.65 -15.48
CA SER A 276 -26.05 11.88 -14.19
C SER A 276 -25.95 13.36 -13.83
N ILE A 277 -25.67 14.23 -14.81
CA ILE A 277 -25.67 15.70 -14.65
C ILE A 277 -27.06 16.19 -14.26
N THR A 278 -28.10 15.78 -15.02
CA THR A 278 -29.49 16.14 -14.76
C THR A 278 -29.91 15.73 -13.35
N PHE A 279 -29.62 14.49 -12.98
CA PHE A 279 -29.92 13.98 -11.65
C PHE A 279 -29.19 14.76 -10.58
N TYR A 280 -27.84 14.93 -10.68
CA TYR A 280 -27.06 15.69 -9.73
C TYR A 280 -27.60 17.13 -9.57
N ASN A 281 -27.84 17.84 -10.67
CA ASN A 281 -28.33 19.21 -10.65
C ASN A 281 -29.74 19.30 -10.04
N SER A 282 -30.57 18.28 -10.21
CA SER A 282 -31.90 18.22 -9.54
C SER A 282 -31.77 18.11 -8.02
N GLN A 283 -30.79 17.33 -7.55
CA GLN A 283 -30.51 17.19 -6.12
C GLN A 283 -29.96 18.51 -5.52
N VAL A 284 -29.08 19.22 -6.26
CA VAL A 284 -28.61 20.56 -5.87
C VAL A 284 -29.75 21.54 -5.70
N LYS A 285 -30.68 21.58 -6.69
CA LYS A 285 -31.86 22.47 -6.64
C LYS A 285 -32.78 22.10 -5.50
N ALA A 286 -33.03 20.82 -5.25
CA ALA A 286 -33.87 20.35 -4.15
C ALA A 286 -33.31 20.75 -2.79
N LEU A 287 -31.98 20.58 -2.59
CA LEU A 287 -31.29 20.97 -1.36
C LEU A 287 -31.31 22.50 -1.15
N ALA A 288 -31.18 23.28 -2.23
CA ALA A 288 -31.30 24.74 -2.17
C ALA A 288 -32.70 25.22 -1.80
N ALA A 289 -33.73 24.50 -2.26
CA ALA A 289 -35.14 24.80 -1.94
C ALA A 289 -35.53 24.36 -0.51
N ASN A 290 -34.93 23.30 0.00
CA ASN A 290 -35.20 22.77 1.34
C ASN A 290 -33.90 22.31 1.99
N PRO A 291 -33.34 23.04 2.97
CA PRO A 291 -32.12 22.66 3.67
C PRO A 291 -32.18 21.30 4.39
N ASN A 292 -33.37 20.80 4.69
CA ASN A 292 -33.59 19.50 5.31
C ASN A 292 -33.83 18.37 4.27
N TYR A 293 -33.63 18.67 2.98
CA TYR A 293 -33.81 17.70 1.92
C TYR A 293 -32.75 16.56 2.08
N GLU A 294 -33.23 15.34 2.13
CA GLU A 294 -32.39 14.16 2.14
C GLU A 294 -31.92 13.82 0.72
N ILE A 295 -30.60 13.89 0.51
CA ILE A 295 -30.01 13.65 -0.81
C ILE A 295 -30.23 12.18 -1.20
N ASP A 296 -30.78 11.98 -2.40
CA ASP A 296 -30.96 10.63 -2.95
C ASP A 296 -29.59 10.04 -3.37
N LEU A 297 -29.13 9.04 -2.64
CA LEU A 297 -27.86 8.35 -2.86
C LEU A 297 -28.01 7.02 -3.63
N ASP A 298 -29.16 6.78 -4.29
CA ASP A 298 -29.41 5.55 -5.05
C ASP A 298 -28.30 5.32 -6.11
N PRO A 299 -27.49 4.25 -5.98
CA PRO A 299 -26.41 3.96 -6.91
C PRO A 299 -26.88 3.60 -8.32
N LYS A 300 -28.17 3.31 -8.52
CA LYS A 300 -28.77 3.08 -9.85
C LYS A 300 -28.95 4.36 -10.64
N LYS A 301 -29.07 5.50 -9.96
CA LYS A 301 -29.23 6.83 -10.57
C LYS A 301 -27.90 7.51 -10.82
N MET A 302 -26.98 7.43 -9.87
CA MET A 302 -25.63 7.97 -9.96
C MET A 302 -24.73 7.33 -8.90
N LYS A 303 -23.46 7.04 -9.23
CA LYS A 303 -22.48 6.66 -8.23
C LYS A 303 -21.87 7.91 -7.60
N TRP A 304 -22.19 8.14 -6.34
CA TRP A 304 -21.66 9.23 -5.52
C TRP A 304 -20.26 8.88 -4.97
N ASP A 305 -19.36 9.85 -4.98
CA ASP A 305 -18.11 9.79 -4.23
C ASP A 305 -17.95 11.05 -3.36
N ARG A 306 -16.81 11.16 -2.70
CA ARG A 306 -16.50 12.26 -1.78
C ARG A 306 -16.58 13.64 -2.46
N LEU A 307 -16.15 13.73 -3.73
CA LEU A 307 -16.15 15.01 -4.46
C LEU A 307 -17.56 15.51 -4.69
N GLN A 308 -18.45 14.67 -5.24
CA GLN A 308 -19.84 15.06 -5.49
C GLN A 308 -20.58 15.36 -4.20
N LYS A 309 -20.41 14.53 -3.14
CA LYS A 309 -21.01 14.75 -1.82
C LYS A 309 -20.58 16.09 -1.20
N ASN A 310 -19.33 16.46 -1.34
CA ASN A 310 -18.85 17.75 -0.81
C ASN A 310 -19.28 18.94 -1.68
N THR A 311 -19.41 18.73 -2.99
CA THR A 311 -19.72 19.80 -3.94
C THR A 311 -21.20 20.16 -3.91
N ILE A 312 -22.10 19.18 -3.70
CA ILE A 312 -23.54 19.44 -3.59
C ILE A 312 -23.85 20.31 -2.37
N LEU A 313 -23.15 20.11 -1.25
CA LEU A 313 -23.32 20.93 -0.04
C LEU A 313 -22.94 22.40 -0.25
N ARG A 314 -22.18 22.70 -1.32
CA ARG A 314 -21.82 24.07 -1.72
C ARG A 314 -22.78 24.65 -2.74
N GLY A 315 -23.87 23.96 -3.09
CA GLY A 315 -24.87 24.40 -4.06
C GLY A 315 -24.36 24.54 -5.50
N LYS A 316 -23.25 23.89 -5.85
CA LYS A 316 -22.61 24.04 -7.16
C LYS A 316 -23.32 23.18 -8.22
N ILE A 317 -23.89 23.85 -9.21
CA ILE A 317 -24.43 23.25 -10.44
C ILE A 317 -23.29 22.82 -11.36
N VAL A 318 -23.44 21.70 -12.04
CA VAL A 318 -22.51 21.20 -13.06
C VAL A 318 -23.06 21.55 -14.45
N GLU A 319 -22.15 21.95 -15.33
CA GLU A 319 -22.46 22.28 -16.74
C GLU A 319 -22.94 21.04 -17.52
N ASP A 320 -23.65 21.28 -18.60
CA ASP A 320 -24.15 20.24 -19.48
C ASP A 320 -22.99 19.40 -20.09
N VAL A 321 -23.37 18.22 -20.59
CA VAL A 321 -22.42 17.30 -21.23
C VAL A 321 -21.79 17.94 -22.47
N SER A 322 -20.45 17.77 -22.60
CA SER A 322 -19.69 18.27 -23.76
C SER A 322 -19.02 17.13 -24.53
N VAL A 323 -19.20 17.12 -25.86
CA VAL A 323 -18.57 16.16 -26.75
C VAL A 323 -17.03 16.29 -26.75
N SER A 324 -16.51 17.51 -26.53
CA SER A 324 -15.07 17.77 -26.43
C SER A 324 -14.36 17.02 -25.28
N LYS A 325 -15.13 16.54 -24.29
CA LYS A 325 -14.64 15.74 -23.15
C LYS A 325 -14.71 14.23 -23.41
N LEU A 326 -15.06 13.80 -24.62
CA LEU A 326 -15.16 12.38 -24.98
C LEU A 326 -13.90 11.92 -25.70
N TYR A 327 -13.07 11.17 -25.02
CA TYR A 327 -11.79 10.66 -25.49
C TYR A 327 -11.87 9.18 -25.86
N LEU A 328 -11.06 8.72 -26.82
CA LEU A 328 -10.75 7.30 -26.96
C LEU A 328 -9.74 6.92 -25.87
N SER A 329 -9.90 5.77 -25.23
CA SER A 329 -9.10 5.37 -24.07
C SER A 329 -8.84 3.87 -24.09
N TYR A 330 -7.62 3.46 -23.72
CA TYR A 330 -7.31 2.06 -23.44
C TYR A 330 -7.87 1.65 -22.08
N TYR A 331 -8.98 0.93 -22.11
CA TYR A 331 -9.64 0.44 -20.91
C TYR A 331 -8.95 -0.77 -20.31
N ARG A 332 -8.47 -1.67 -21.17
CA ARG A 332 -7.62 -2.84 -20.82
C ARG A 332 -6.59 -3.05 -21.95
N PRO A 333 -5.57 -3.89 -21.74
CA PRO A 333 -4.63 -4.22 -22.80
C PRO A 333 -5.36 -4.64 -24.08
N PHE A 334 -5.01 -3.99 -25.20
CA PHE A 334 -5.59 -4.25 -26.53
C PHE A 334 -7.09 -4.00 -26.67
N PHE A 335 -7.71 -3.31 -25.69
CA PHE A 335 -9.14 -3.02 -25.71
C PHE A 335 -9.41 -1.54 -25.41
N THR A 336 -10.01 -0.84 -26.38
CA THR A 336 -10.34 0.57 -26.28
C THR A 336 -11.83 0.80 -26.05
N GLN A 337 -12.15 1.87 -25.32
CA GLN A 337 -13.51 2.39 -25.12
C GLN A 337 -13.50 3.92 -25.16
N TYR A 338 -14.65 4.53 -25.32
CA TYR A 338 -14.82 5.96 -25.13
C TYR A 338 -14.89 6.27 -23.64
N LEU A 339 -14.13 7.28 -23.21
CA LEU A 339 -14.08 7.81 -21.85
C LEU A 339 -14.57 9.25 -21.87
N TYR A 340 -15.52 9.56 -21.00
CA TYR A 340 -15.83 10.96 -20.68
C TYR A 340 -14.83 11.46 -19.64
N LEU A 341 -13.83 12.24 -20.10
CA LEU A 341 -12.74 12.75 -19.26
C LEU A 341 -13.13 14.10 -18.65
N ASP A 342 -13.43 14.09 -17.36
CA ASP A 342 -13.79 15.29 -16.62
C ASP A 342 -13.40 15.14 -15.14
N ARG A 343 -12.84 16.21 -14.53
CA ARG A 343 -12.39 16.17 -13.13
C ARG A 343 -13.50 15.95 -12.12
N PHE A 344 -14.72 16.33 -12.44
CA PHE A 344 -15.87 16.12 -11.57
C PHE A 344 -16.43 14.70 -11.69
N TRP A 345 -16.37 14.13 -12.90
CA TRP A 345 -16.92 12.80 -13.17
C TRP A 345 -15.90 11.64 -13.07
N ASN A 346 -14.63 11.93 -12.95
CA ASN A 346 -13.61 10.90 -12.69
C ASN A 346 -12.96 11.13 -11.33
N ASN A 347 -12.67 10.06 -10.61
CA ASN A 347 -12.07 10.15 -9.27
C ASN A 347 -10.67 10.81 -9.33
N CYS A 348 -9.80 10.35 -10.26
CA CYS A 348 -8.50 10.95 -10.50
C CYS A 348 -8.17 10.90 -12.00
N VAL A 349 -7.98 12.08 -12.61
CA VAL A 349 -7.53 12.21 -14.01
C VAL A 349 -6.02 12.39 -14.13
N TYR A 350 -5.33 12.61 -12.99
CA TYR A 350 -3.89 12.88 -12.87
C TYR A 350 -3.41 13.94 -13.87
N GLN A 351 -2.32 13.68 -14.61
CA GLN A 351 -1.76 14.59 -15.60
C GLN A 351 -2.35 14.39 -17.01
N MET A 352 -3.28 13.47 -17.19
CA MET A 352 -3.83 13.14 -18.50
C MET A 352 -4.43 14.35 -19.26
N PRO A 353 -5.15 15.30 -18.61
CA PRO A 353 -5.63 16.51 -19.29
C PRO A 353 -4.51 17.45 -19.77
N ALA A 354 -3.32 17.38 -19.18
CA ALA A 354 -2.17 18.13 -19.66
C ALA A 354 -1.44 17.41 -20.81
N ILE A 355 -1.36 16.09 -20.75
CA ILE A 355 -0.72 15.25 -21.77
C ILE A 355 -1.59 15.17 -23.04
N PHE A 356 -2.91 15.13 -22.89
CA PHE A 356 -3.92 15.14 -23.95
C PHE A 356 -4.90 16.29 -23.71
N PRO A 357 -4.57 17.54 -24.06
CA PRO A 357 -5.43 18.71 -23.79
C PRO A 357 -6.80 18.64 -24.48
N THR A 358 -6.88 18.00 -25.63
CA THR A 358 -8.11 17.83 -26.41
C THR A 358 -8.31 16.37 -26.79
N CYS A 359 -9.52 15.98 -27.15
CA CYS A 359 -9.81 14.62 -27.61
C CYS A 359 -9.13 14.26 -28.95
N GLU A 360 -8.57 15.24 -29.67
CA GLU A 360 -7.82 15.08 -30.92
C GLU A 360 -6.31 15.11 -30.70
N SER A 361 -5.85 15.42 -29.49
CA SER A 361 -4.42 15.47 -29.15
C SER A 361 -3.75 14.14 -29.42
N LYS A 362 -2.56 14.20 -30.03
CA LYS A 362 -1.72 13.02 -30.30
C LYS A 362 -0.52 13.03 -29.36
N ASN A 363 -0.27 11.94 -28.71
CA ASN A 363 0.94 11.70 -27.94
C ASN A 363 1.22 10.19 -27.90
N LEU A 364 2.44 9.82 -27.52
CA LEU A 364 2.79 8.44 -27.22
C LEU A 364 3.13 8.33 -25.74
N LEU A 365 2.61 7.31 -25.11
CA LEU A 365 2.89 7.00 -23.70
C LEU A 365 3.59 5.65 -23.63
N ILE A 366 4.69 5.58 -22.92
CA ILE A 366 5.21 4.32 -22.41
C ILE A 366 4.48 4.04 -21.10
N CYS A 367 3.73 2.96 -21.06
CA CYS A 367 2.97 2.54 -19.91
C CYS A 367 3.63 1.34 -19.24
N SER A 368 3.81 1.38 -17.93
CA SER A 368 4.29 0.25 -17.14
C SER A 368 3.35 -0.08 -16.00
N SER A 369 3.41 -1.32 -15.52
CA SER A 369 2.76 -1.70 -14.26
C SER A 369 3.32 -0.87 -13.10
N GLY A 370 2.45 -0.50 -12.16
CA GLY A 370 2.80 0.37 -11.04
C GLY A 370 3.57 -0.33 -9.93
N VAL A 371 4.14 0.45 -9.03
CA VAL A 371 4.85 -0.06 -7.85
C VAL A 371 3.92 -0.93 -6.99
N GLY A 372 4.40 -2.11 -6.61
CA GLY A 372 3.64 -3.11 -5.86
C GLY A 372 2.66 -3.92 -6.70
N SER A 373 2.75 -3.86 -8.04
CA SER A 373 2.12 -4.82 -8.95
C SER A 373 2.90 -6.14 -8.94
N LYS A 374 2.23 -7.21 -9.37
CA LYS A 374 2.78 -8.57 -9.25
C LYS A 374 3.90 -8.85 -10.22
N GLU A 375 3.72 -8.44 -11.46
CA GLU A 375 4.68 -8.68 -12.54
C GLU A 375 4.90 -7.38 -13.31
N TYR A 376 6.12 -7.19 -13.79
CA TYR A 376 6.42 -6.06 -14.65
C TYR A 376 5.81 -6.29 -16.03
N SER A 377 5.08 -5.29 -16.51
CA SER A 377 4.54 -5.24 -17.87
C SER A 377 4.75 -3.84 -18.43
N CYS A 378 5.02 -3.75 -19.71
CA CYS A 378 5.23 -2.49 -20.40
C CYS A 378 4.57 -2.53 -21.79
N LEU A 379 3.81 -1.48 -22.12
CA LEU A 379 3.20 -1.29 -23.43
C LEU A 379 3.30 0.18 -23.85
N MET A 380 3.43 0.44 -25.15
CA MET A 380 3.32 1.78 -25.71
C MET A 380 1.90 1.99 -26.24
N VAL A 381 1.32 3.15 -25.93
CA VAL A 381 -0.04 3.52 -26.34
C VAL A 381 -0.09 4.96 -26.82
N ASP A 382 -1.05 5.28 -27.68
CA ASP A 382 -1.27 6.60 -28.29
C ASP A 382 -2.53 7.32 -27.79
N HIS A 383 -3.24 6.73 -26.82
CA HIS A 383 -4.43 7.27 -26.21
C HIS A 383 -4.36 7.15 -24.68
N ILE A 384 -5.26 7.83 -23.99
CA ILE A 384 -5.36 7.83 -22.51
C ILE A 384 -5.60 6.41 -21.98
N PRO A 385 -4.75 5.86 -21.09
CA PRO A 385 -5.01 4.57 -20.46
C PRO A 385 -5.83 4.70 -19.17
N CYS A 386 -6.61 3.67 -18.87
CA CYS A 386 -7.21 3.45 -17.55
C CYS A 386 -6.12 3.14 -16.51
N LEU A 387 -6.41 3.41 -15.24
CA LEU A 387 -5.50 3.07 -14.14
C LEU A 387 -5.16 1.57 -14.11
N ASP A 388 -6.13 0.72 -14.42
CA ASP A 388 -5.99 -0.73 -14.43
C ASP A 388 -5.70 -1.30 -15.83
N PHE A 389 -5.16 -0.47 -16.74
CA PHE A 389 -4.69 -0.92 -18.05
C PHE A 389 -3.56 -1.95 -17.91
N LEU A 390 -2.56 -1.66 -17.05
CA LEU A 390 -1.46 -2.58 -16.69
C LEU A 390 -1.30 -2.73 -15.16
N GLU A 391 -2.37 -2.78 -14.39
CA GLU A 391 -2.33 -2.78 -12.92
C GLU A 391 -1.58 -1.57 -12.34
N LYS A 392 -2.32 -0.61 -11.79
CA LYS A 392 -1.79 0.67 -11.26
C LYS A 392 -0.92 1.43 -12.27
N THR A 393 -1.30 1.40 -13.52
CA THR A 393 -0.54 1.88 -14.68
C THR A 393 0.16 3.21 -14.42
N GLN A 394 1.47 3.23 -14.68
CA GLN A 394 2.28 4.44 -14.78
C GLN A 394 2.53 4.76 -16.24
N CYS A 395 2.48 6.05 -16.60
CA CYS A 395 2.48 6.55 -17.95
C CYS A 395 3.55 7.62 -18.11
N PHE A 396 4.44 7.43 -19.06
CA PHE A 396 5.55 8.33 -19.35
C PHE A 396 5.35 8.90 -20.75
N PRO A 397 5.06 10.21 -20.89
CA PRO A 397 4.78 10.82 -22.18
C PRO A 397 6.07 11.02 -23.00
N ARG A 398 5.99 10.72 -24.31
CA ARG A 398 7.06 11.04 -25.24
C ARG A 398 7.21 12.55 -25.41
N TRP A 399 6.09 13.27 -25.44
CA TRP A 399 6.06 14.72 -25.66
C TRP A 399 5.44 15.39 -24.43
N LEU A 400 6.09 16.45 -23.95
CA LEU A 400 5.50 17.31 -22.93
C LEU A 400 4.48 18.25 -23.57
N PRO A 401 3.38 18.58 -22.90
CA PRO A 401 2.54 19.68 -23.33
C PRO A 401 3.41 20.93 -23.42
N GLY A 402 3.35 21.63 -24.55
CA GLY A 402 4.06 22.89 -24.72
C GLY A 402 3.68 23.83 -23.57
N GLU A 403 4.63 24.50 -22.96
CA GLU A 403 4.34 25.70 -22.18
C GLU A 403 3.65 26.65 -23.16
N GLN A 404 2.33 26.80 -23.04
CA GLN A 404 1.65 27.92 -23.66
C GLN A 404 2.31 29.15 -23.07
N THR A 405 3.19 29.78 -23.83
CA THR A 405 3.68 31.11 -23.54
C THR A 405 2.46 32.00 -23.37
N LYS A 406 2.14 32.33 -22.13
CA LYS A 406 1.21 33.40 -21.80
C LYS A 406 1.84 34.67 -22.35
N GLY A 407 1.36 35.14 -23.50
CA GLY A 407 1.78 36.42 -24.07
C GLY A 407 2.25 36.34 -25.51
N ALA A 408 1.33 36.11 -26.43
CA ALA A 408 1.44 36.62 -27.79
C ALA A 408 0.01 36.90 -28.26
N GLU A 409 -0.45 38.10 -27.96
CA GLU A 409 -1.50 38.73 -28.70
C GLU A 409 -0.98 38.97 -30.11
N ASP A 410 -1.78 38.54 -31.12
CA ASP A 410 -1.76 38.96 -32.51
C ASP A 410 -0.41 39.10 -33.24
N THR A 411 0.15 37.98 -33.68
CA THR A 411 0.86 37.94 -34.98
C THR A 411 0.52 36.63 -35.69
N LEU A 412 -0.03 36.75 -36.89
CA LEU A 412 -0.16 35.66 -37.86
C LEU A 412 1.25 35.27 -38.31
N ASP A 413 1.91 34.44 -37.52
CA ASP A 413 3.16 33.83 -37.88
C ASP A 413 2.90 32.42 -38.42
N PHE A 414 3.06 32.22 -39.72
CA PHE A 414 3.06 30.93 -40.39
C PHE A 414 4.40 30.20 -40.14
N GLY A 415 4.96 30.30 -38.94
CA GLY A 415 6.11 29.55 -38.50
C GLY A 415 5.81 28.04 -38.47
N GLU A 416 6.80 27.23 -38.85
CA GLU A 416 6.75 25.76 -38.73
C GLU A 416 6.33 25.34 -37.33
N PRO A 417 5.57 24.22 -37.15
CA PRO A 417 5.07 23.81 -35.86
C PRO A 417 6.26 23.66 -34.91
N SER A 418 6.29 24.51 -33.87
CA SER A 418 7.32 24.44 -32.84
C SER A 418 7.35 23.00 -32.31
N GLU A 419 8.50 22.34 -32.41
CA GLU A 419 8.70 20.97 -31.96
C GLU A 419 8.23 20.87 -30.50
N MET A 420 7.27 19.99 -30.22
CA MET A 420 6.85 19.74 -28.85
C MET A 420 8.06 19.27 -28.04
N PRO A 421 8.30 19.84 -26.83
CA PRO A 421 9.46 19.48 -26.04
C PRO A 421 9.44 17.99 -25.67
N SER A 422 10.58 17.34 -25.82
CA SER A 422 10.74 15.92 -25.50
C SER A 422 10.42 15.63 -24.01
N GLY A 423 9.67 14.57 -23.76
CA GLY A 423 9.43 14.04 -22.42
C GLY A 423 10.66 13.37 -21.80
N PHE A 424 11.70 13.08 -22.59
CA PHE A 424 12.95 12.54 -22.08
C PHE A 424 13.82 13.64 -21.44
N SER A 425 14.55 13.28 -20.39
CA SER A 425 15.54 14.17 -19.80
C SER A 425 16.78 14.32 -20.69
N GLN A 426 17.59 15.33 -20.42
CA GLN A 426 18.85 15.52 -21.15
C GLN A 426 19.86 14.38 -20.87
N GLU A 427 19.78 13.80 -19.70
CA GLU A 427 20.65 12.71 -19.22
C GLU A 427 20.25 11.33 -19.77
N ALA A 428 19.01 11.18 -20.27
CA ALA A 428 18.50 9.90 -20.74
C ALA A 428 19.28 9.36 -21.93
N LEU A 429 19.56 10.20 -22.95
CA LEU A 429 20.26 9.76 -24.15
C LEU A 429 21.69 9.28 -23.87
N PRO A 430 22.56 10.04 -23.16
CA PRO A 430 23.87 9.55 -22.78
C PRO A 430 23.83 8.25 -21.96
N HIS A 431 22.87 8.11 -21.06
CA HIS A 431 22.68 6.89 -20.26
C HIS A 431 22.41 5.66 -21.14
N PHE A 432 21.49 5.78 -22.10
CA PHE A 432 21.19 4.69 -23.03
C PHE A 432 22.33 4.40 -24.01
N GLN A 433 23.04 5.42 -24.46
CA GLN A 433 24.20 5.25 -25.33
C GLN A 433 25.40 4.59 -24.62
N ALA A 434 25.56 4.83 -23.31
CA ALA A 434 26.55 4.12 -22.51
C ALA A 434 26.23 2.62 -22.40
N ALA A 435 24.94 2.26 -22.31
CA ALA A 435 24.50 0.86 -22.25
C ALA A 435 24.47 0.21 -23.65
N SER A 436 24.18 0.98 -24.71
CA SER A 436 24.10 0.54 -26.10
C SER A 436 24.57 1.65 -27.05
N PRO A 437 25.82 1.64 -27.52
CA PRO A 437 26.39 2.73 -28.33
C PRO A 437 25.65 3.05 -29.64
N SER A 438 24.87 2.11 -30.14
CA SER A 438 24.02 2.28 -31.33
C SER A 438 22.64 2.88 -31.01
N PHE A 439 22.32 3.10 -29.75
CA PHE A 439 20.99 3.63 -29.35
C PHE A 439 20.80 5.05 -29.86
N ARG A 440 19.65 5.29 -30.49
CA ARG A 440 19.19 6.61 -30.91
C ARG A 440 17.76 6.82 -30.46
N LEU A 441 17.43 8.01 -29.96
CA LEU A 441 16.05 8.37 -29.74
C LEU A 441 15.33 8.46 -31.07
N PRO A 442 14.13 7.89 -31.23
CA PRO A 442 13.33 8.06 -32.43
C PRO A 442 13.04 9.55 -32.65
N SER A 443 13.22 10.01 -33.88
CA SER A 443 12.86 11.37 -34.36
C SER A 443 11.37 11.64 -34.15
#